data_8990aa1529843246367e7de29baf26f1
#
_entry.id   8990aa1529843246367e7de29baf26f1
#
_cell.length_a   1.000
_cell.length_b   1.000
_cell.length_c   1.000
_cell.angle_alpha   90.00
_cell.angle_beta   90.00
_cell.angle_gamma   90.00
#
_symmetry.space_group_name_H-M   'P 1'
#
loop_
_entity.id
_entity.type
_entity.pdbx_description
1 polymer ?
#
loop_
_entity_poly.entity_id
_entity_poly.type
_entity_poly.pdbx_seq_one_letter_code
_entity_poly.pdbx_strand_id
1 'polypeptide(L)'
;TTVTPSVTIAASTTSICAGGSVTFTATPVNGGPAPTYQWQINGIDVTGETGSTFTTTTLVNGDIVTVIMTSNDPCANPVTATSNAVTITATTVTPSVTIAASTTSICAGGSVTFTATPVNGGPAPVYQWQINGIDVTGEIAATFTTTTLVNGDIVTVIMTSNDPCANPAVANSNQVTITTTTVVPAVTITSSTTSICAGGSVTFTATPVNGGTAPAYQWQINGIDVTGEIAATFTTTTIVNGDIVTVIMTSNDPCANPV
;
A
#
# COMPACT_ATOMS: atom_id res chain seq x y z
N THR A 1 -64.38 -27.70 17.23
CA THR A 1 -63.84 -26.96 16.08
C THR A 1 -62.36 -27.26 15.94
N THR A 2 -61.93 -27.72 14.77
CA THR A 2 -60.50 -27.90 14.45
C THR A 2 -59.85 -26.55 14.27
N VAL A 3 -58.58 -26.42 14.67
CA VAL A 3 -57.71 -25.25 14.44
C VAL A 3 -56.57 -25.64 13.47
N THR A 4 -56.19 -24.71 12.60
CA THR A 4 -55.06 -24.95 11.67
C THR A 4 -53.83 -24.22 12.23
N PRO A 5 -52.76 -24.94 12.61
CA PRO A 5 -51.51 -24.37 13.01
C PRO A 5 -50.79 -23.68 11.84
N SER A 6 -50.07 -22.61 12.15
CA SER A 6 -49.11 -21.99 11.24
C SER A 6 -47.91 -21.45 12.01
N VAL A 7 -46.81 -21.29 11.34
CA VAL A 7 -45.59 -20.72 11.88
C VAL A 7 -44.92 -19.81 10.85
N THR A 8 -44.39 -18.69 11.31
CA THR A 8 -43.52 -17.81 10.50
C THR A 8 -42.17 -17.70 11.13
N ILE A 9 -41.13 -17.47 10.33
CA ILE A 9 -39.79 -17.18 10.82
C ILE A 9 -39.32 -15.80 10.37
N ALA A 10 -38.56 -15.15 11.23
CA ALA A 10 -37.81 -13.93 10.91
C ALA A 10 -36.34 -14.14 11.29
N ALA A 11 -35.45 -13.64 10.43
CA ALA A 11 -34.01 -13.63 10.68
C ALA A 11 -33.58 -12.28 11.26
N SER A 12 -32.58 -12.28 12.12
CA SER A 12 -31.93 -11.02 12.63
C SER A 12 -31.33 -10.21 11.47
N THR A 13 -30.84 -10.88 10.45
CA THR A 13 -30.40 -10.32 9.15
C THR A 13 -30.46 -11.41 8.09
N THR A 14 -30.59 -11.01 6.82
CA THR A 14 -30.53 -11.92 5.65
C THR A 14 -29.26 -11.70 4.84
N SER A 15 -28.44 -10.68 5.17
CA SER A 15 -27.17 -10.37 4.51
C SER A 15 -26.05 -10.41 5.54
N ILE A 16 -25.08 -11.27 5.32
CA ILE A 16 -23.95 -11.53 6.23
C ILE A 16 -22.62 -11.59 5.46
N CYS A 17 -21.53 -11.43 6.17
CA CYS A 17 -20.24 -11.96 5.72
C CYS A 17 -20.20 -13.47 5.93
N ALA A 18 -19.47 -14.20 5.13
CA ALA A 18 -19.31 -15.65 5.30
C ALA A 18 -18.82 -15.96 6.73
N GLY A 19 -19.52 -16.87 7.42
CA GLY A 19 -19.29 -17.18 8.83
C GLY A 19 -19.95 -16.23 9.82
N GLY A 20 -20.70 -15.24 9.35
CA GLY A 20 -21.47 -14.33 10.20
C GLY A 20 -22.61 -15.04 10.93
N SER A 21 -22.94 -14.57 12.14
CA SER A 21 -24.00 -15.14 12.97
C SER A 21 -25.37 -14.63 12.54
N VAL A 22 -26.34 -15.56 12.40
CA VAL A 22 -27.75 -15.23 12.18
C VAL A 22 -28.59 -15.95 13.22
N THR A 23 -29.53 -15.23 13.82
CA THR A 23 -30.54 -15.79 14.72
C THR A 23 -31.91 -15.73 14.02
N PHE A 24 -32.55 -16.87 13.92
CA PHE A 24 -33.92 -17.04 13.45
C PHE A 24 -34.87 -17.18 14.64
N THR A 25 -36.04 -16.57 14.56
CA THR A 25 -37.10 -16.64 15.58
C THR A 25 -38.37 -17.15 14.94
N ALA A 26 -38.93 -18.22 15.47
CA ALA A 26 -40.21 -18.77 15.06
C ALA A 26 -41.36 -18.12 15.85
N THR A 27 -42.40 -17.73 15.14
CA THR A 27 -43.63 -17.19 15.71
C THR A 27 -44.79 -18.12 15.37
N PRO A 28 -45.28 -18.93 16.32
CA PRO A 28 -46.36 -19.84 16.12
C PRO A 28 -47.74 -19.20 16.21
N VAL A 29 -48.70 -19.76 15.45
CA VAL A 29 -50.13 -19.49 15.61
C VAL A 29 -50.83 -20.84 15.72
N ASN A 30 -51.75 -20.99 16.69
CA ASN A 30 -52.43 -22.24 17.03
C ASN A 30 -51.46 -23.41 17.31
N GLY A 31 -50.25 -23.09 17.84
CA GLY A 31 -49.24 -24.08 18.18
C GLY A 31 -49.52 -24.83 19.50
N GLY A 32 -50.52 -24.36 20.27
CA GLY A 32 -50.77 -24.84 21.65
C GLY A 32 -49.80 -24.25 22.67
N PRO A 33 -49.84 -24.65 23.92
CA PRO A 33 -49.05 -24.08 25.02
C PRO A 33 -47.55 -24.43 24.96
N ALA A 34 -47.18 -25.51 24.25
CA ALA A 34 -45.79 -25.97 24.16
C ALA A 34 -45.49 -26.64 22.79
N PRO A 35 -45.52 -25.87 21.68
CA PRO A 35 -45.16 -26.41 20.38
C PRO A 35 -43.70 -26.82 20.32
N THR A 36 -43.41 -27.86 19.53
CA THR A 36 -42.03 -28.26 19.24
C THR A 36 -41.61 -27.81 17.82
N TYR A 37 -40.34 -27.69 17.61
CA TYR A 37 -39.79 -27.18 16.35
C TYR A 37 -38.71 -28.11 15.83
N GLN A 38 -38.52 -28.13 14.51
CA GLN A 38 -37.37 -28.74 13.85
C GLN A 38 -36.90 -27.76 12.77
N TRP A 39 -35.73 -27.17 12.98
CA TRP A 39 -35.10 -26.25 12.01
C TRP A 39 -34.48 -27.05 10.84
N GLN A 40 -34.54 -26.46 9.66
CA GLN A 40 -34.01 -27.04 8.45
C GLN A 40 -33.16 -26.01 7.68
N ILE A 41 -32.06 -26.45 7.08
CA ILE A 41 -31.29 -25.70 6.09
C ILE A 41 -31.38 -26.50 4.77
N ASN A 42 -31.83 -25.84 3.70
CA ASN A 42 -32.05 -26.48 2.38
C ASN A 42 -32.93 -27.74 2.45
N GLY A 43 -33.89 -27.75 3.36
CA GLY A 43 -34.80 -28.87 3.58
C GLY A 43 -34.21 -30.06 4.36
N ILE A 44 -32.99 -29.92 4.88
CA ILE A 44 -32.30 -30.91 5.72
C ILE A 44 -32.39 -30.51 7.17
N ASP A 45 -32.81 -31.45 8.05
CA ASP A 45 -32.94 -31.19 9.48
C ASP A 45 -31.60 -30.84 10.12
N VAL A 46 -31.60 -29.77 10.89
CA VAL A 46 -30.45 -29.39 11.73
C VAL A 46 -30.58 -30.14 13.06
N THR A 47 -29.69 -31.10 13.27
CA THR A 47 -29.76 -32.00 14.44
C THR A 47 -29.66 -31.22 15.75
N GLY A 48 -30.63 -31.43 16.64
CA GLY A 48 -30.70 -30.85 17.96
C GLY A 48 -31.33 -29.46 18.03
N GLU A 49 -31.60 -28.81 16.90
CA GLU A 49 -32.21 -27.49 16.83
C GLU A 49 -33.73 -27.58 16.86
N THR A 50 -34.27 -27.67 18.09
CA THR A 50 -35.70 -27.90 18.37
C THR A 50 -36.37 -26.75 19.17
N GLY A 51 -35.64 -25.65 19.40
CA GLY A 51 -36.16 -24.47 20.12
C GLY A 51 -36.95 -23.55 19.20
N SER A 52 -37.62 -22.55 19.81
CA SER A 52 -38.31 -21.46 19.10
C SER A 52 -37.33 -20.47 18.42
N THR A 53 -36.04 -20.55 18.76
CA THR A 53 -34.97 -19.78 18.12
C THR A 53 -33.86 -20.72 17.66
N PHE A 54 -33.20 -20.34 16.56
CA PHE A 54 -32.04 -21.04 15.99
C PHE A 54 -30.96 -20.03 15.65
N THR A 55 -29.76 -20.21 16.20
CA THR A 55 -28.60 -19.36 15.90
C THR A 55 -27.48 -20.17 15.28
N THR A 56 -26.95 -19.69 14.15
CA THR A 56 -25.89 -20.39 13.45
C THR A 56 -24.92 -19.42 12.79
N THR A 57 -23.68 -19.90 12.57
CA THR A 57 -22.59 -19.19 11.83
C THR A 57 -22.16 -19.97 10.58
N THR A 58 -22.84 -21.09 10.25
CA THR A 58 -22.41 -22.00 9.18
C THR A 58 -23.10 -21.76 7.84
N LEU A 59 -23.96 -20.74 7.76
CA LEU A 59 -24.72 -20.44 6.55
C LEU A 59 -23.81 -19.92 5.43
N VAL A 60 -24.07 -20.43 4.23
CA VAL A 60 -23.41 -20.00 3.00
C VAL A 60 -24.39 -19.24 2.09
N ASN A 61 -23.84 -18.57 1.06
CA ASN A 61 -24.66 -17.81 0.13
C ASN A 61 -25.69 -18.70 -0.57
N GLY A 62 -26.94 -18.31 -0.51
CA GLY A 62 -28.06 -19.03 -1.12
C GLY A 62 -28.75 -20.04 -0.21
N ASP A 63 -28.27 -20.26 1.02
CA ASP A 63 -28.95 -21.18 1.96
C ASP A 63 -30.35 -20.68 2.28
N ILE A 64 -31.29 -21.63 2.32
CA ILE A 64 -32.70 -21.43 2.61
C ILE A 64 -33.00 -22.06 3.96
N VAL A 65 -33.44 -21.25 4.92
CA VAL A 65 -33.82 -21.70 6.26
C VAL A 65 -35.34 -21.74 6.39
N THR A 66 -35.83 -22.86 6.96
CA THR A 66 -37.22 -23.08 7.29
C THR A 66 -37.32 -23.75 8.67
N VAL A 67 -38.51 -23.75 9.25
CA VAL A 67 -38.81 -24.55 10.45
C VAL A 67 -40.12 -25.32 10.27
N ILE A 68 -40.13 -26.56 10.74
CA ILE A 68 -41.36 -27.37 10.90
C ILE A 68 -41.76 -27.23 12.37
N MET A 69 -42.98 -26.76 12.60
CA MET A 69 -43.60 -26.71 13.93
C MET A 69 -44.56 -27.86 14.08
N THR A 70 -44.50 -28.55 15.23
CA THR A 70 -45.52 -29.52 15.64
C THR A 70 -46.33 -28.90 16.78
N SER A 71 -47.62 -28.73 16.51
CA SER A 71 -48.57 -28.19 17.50
C SER A 71 -48.92 -29.26 18.55
N ASN A 72 -49.02 -28.83 19.81
CA ASN A 72 -49.59 -29.65 20.89
C ASN A 72 -51.00 -29.20 21.27
N ASP A 73 -51.69 -28.42 20.46
CA ASP A 73 -53.09 -28.09 20.62
C ASP A 73 -53.93 -29.35 20.25
N PRO A 74 -54.80 -29.83 21.14
CA PRO A 74 -55.59 -31.06 20.93
C PRO A 74 -56.61 -30.96 19.77
N CYS A 75 -56.89 -29.75 19.31
CA CYS A 75 -57.78 -29.46 18.19
C CYS A 75 -57.02 -29.20 16.88
N ALA A 76 -55.70 -29.29 16.88
CA ALA A 76 -54.88 -29.04 15.70
C ALA A 76 -55.06 -30.08 14.58
N ASN A 77 -55.36 -29.62 13.35
CA ASN A 77 -55.44 -30.49 12.16
C ASN A 77 -55.11 -29.68 10.89
N PRO A 78 -54.02 -29.96 10.21
CA PRO A 78 -52.95 -30.91 10.56
C PRO A 78 -52.18 -30.53 11.81
N VAL A 79 -51.44 -31.46 12.44
CA VAL A 79 -50.65 -31.18 13.65
C VAL A 79 -49.34 -30.46 13.37
N THR A 80 -48.88 -30.45 12.12
CA THR A 80 -47.62 -29.79 11.71
C THR A 80 -47.85 -28.66 10.76
N ALA A 81 -46.98 -27.66 10.81
CA ALA A 81 -46.93 -26.52 9.88
C ALA A 81 -45.46 -26.20 9.50
N THR A 82 -45.23 -25.86 8.24
CA THR A 82 -43.94 -25.39 7.76
C THR A 82 -43.98 -23.87 7.60
N SER A 83 -42.90 -23.19 7.97
CA SER A 83 -42.78 -21.74 7.89
C SER A 83 -42.59 -21.21 6.46
N ASN A 84 -42.61 -19.88 6.32
CA ASN A 84 -41.99 -19.22 5.18
C ASN A 84 -40.49 -19.57 5.10
N ALA A 85 -39.95 -19.49 3.90
CA ALA A 85 -38.54 -19.67 3.64
C ALA A 85 -37.80 -18.30 3.82
N VAL A 86 -36.61 -18.33 4.42
CA VAL A 86 -35.69 -17.20 4.48
C VAL A 86 -34.41 -17.57 3.77
N THR A 87 -34.08 -16.83 2.70
CA THR A 87 -32.83 -17.02 1.94
C THR A 87 -31.74 -16.10 2.48
N ILE A 88 -30.54 -16.62 2.64
CA ILE A 88 -29.36 -15.90 3.13
C ILE A 88 -28.47 -15.47 1.97
N THR A 89 -28.03 -14.23 2.00
CA THR A 89 -26.96 -13.72 1.13
C THR A 89 -25.68 -13.62 1.95
N ALA A 90 -24.72 -14.49 1.69
CA ALA A 90 -23.40 -14.44 2.31
C ALA A 90 -22.37 -13.95 1.30
N THR A 91 -21.61 -12.92 1.66
CA THR A 91 -20.61 -12.29 0.80
C THR A 91 -19.22 -12.44 1.37
N THR A 92 -18.24 -12.52 0.48
CA THR A 92 -16.81 -12.35 0.78
C THR A 92 -16.23 -11.30 -0.15
N VAL A 93 -15.26 -10.54 0.31
CA VAL A 93 -14.45 -9.64 -0.52
C VAL A 93 -12.99 -10.06 -0.45
N THR A 94 -12.28 -9.92 -1.55
CA THR A 94 -10.84 -10.18 -1.60
C THR A 94 -10.11 -8.83 -1.59
N PRO A 95 -9.37 -8.50 -0.52
CA PRO A 95 -8.56 -7.32 -0.47
C PRO A 95 -7.39 -7.39 -1.44
N SER A 96 -7.01 -6.23 -1.96
CA SER A 96 -5.76 -6.06 -2.70
C SER A 96 -5.18 -4.69 -2.42
N VAL A 97 -3.88 -4.53 -2.64
CA VAL A 97 -3.17 -3.27 -2.49
C VAL A 97 -2.13 -3.13 -3.59
N THR A 98 -1.99 -1.93 -4.13
CA THR A 98 -0.91 -1.57 -5.04
C THR A 98 -0.11 -0.42 -4.46
N ILE A 99 1.19 -0.34 -4.79
CA ILE A 99 2.04 0.79 -4.42
C ILE A 99 2.60 1.48 -5.65
N ALA A 100 2.75 2.80 -5.53
CA ALA A 100 3.46 3.64 -6.48
C ALA A 100 4.50 4.47 -5.74
N ALA A 101 5.68 4.66 -6.35
CA ALA A 101 6.72 5.54 -5.87
C ALA A 101 6.65 6.91 -6.56
N SER A 102 7.01 7.99 -5.87
CA SER A 102 7.17 9.33 -6.47
C SER A 102 8.23 9.33 -7.58
N THR A 103 9.26 8.50 -7.43
CA THR A 103 10.29 8.21 -8.43
C THR A 103 10.91 6.85 -8.12
N THR A 104 11.43 6.17 -9.13
CA THR A 104 12.19 4.92 -8.98
C THR A 104 13.69 5.09 -9.24
N SER A 105 14.11 6.30 -9.67
CA SER A 105 15.51 6.64 -9.90
C SER A 105 15.88 7.87 -9.06
N ILE A 106 16.85 7.72 -8.18
CA ILE A 106 17.29 8.74 -7.23
C ILE A 106 18.82 8.86 -7.20
N CYS A 107 19.31 9.97 -6.71
CA CYS A 107 20.68 10.04 -6.21
C CYS A 107 20.80 9.31 -4.87
N ALA A 108 21.98 8.84 -4.50
CA ALA A 108 22.21 8.23 -3.20
C ALA A 108 21.75 9.19 -2.07
N GLY A 109 20.91 8.70 -1.15
CA GLY A 109 20.30 9.51 -0.09
C GLY A 109 19.11 10.37 -0.53
N GLY A 110 18.68 10.28 -1.78
CA GLY A 110 17.49 10.96 -2.29
C GLY A 110 16.21 10.47 -1.63
N SER A 111 15.23 11.36 -1.46
CA SER A 111 13.94 11.04 -0.84
C SER A 111 12.98 10.41 -1.84
N VAL A 112 12.33 9.33 -1.43
CA VAL A 112 11.23 8.68 -2.16
C VAL A 112 10.02 8.57 -1.25
N THR A 113 8.85 8.93 -1.79
CA THR A 113 7.57 8.69 -1.13
C THR A 113 6.81 7.59 -1.89
N PHE A 114 6.41 6.55 -1.17
CA PHE A 114 5.54 5.49 -1.66
C PHE A 114 4.12 5.74 -1.18
N THR A 115 3.14 5.43 -2.04
CA THR A 115 1.72 5.55 -1.73
C THR A 115 1.03 4.21 -1.98
N ALA A 116 0.35 3.69 -0.98
CA ALA A 116 -0.47 2.50 -1.07
C ALA A 116 -1.89 2.86 -1.48
N THR A 117 -2.44 2.12 -2.45
CA THR A 117 -3.82 2.23 -2.91
C THR A 117 -4.54 0.92 -2.63
N PRO A 118 -5.43 0.89 -1.62
CA PRO A 118 -6.16 -0.31 -1.23
C PRO A 118 -7.42 -0.51 -2.08
N VAL A 119 -7.81 -1.77 -2.27
CA VAL A 119 -9.14 -2.19 -2.75
C VAL A 119 -9.69 -3.18 -1.72
N ASN A 120 -10.95 -3.04 -1.33
CA ASN A 120 -11.60 -3.84 -0.28
C ASN A 120 -10.81 -3.85 1.04
N GLY A 121 -10.09 -2.76 1.35
CA GLY A 121 -9.34 -2.61 2.58
C GLY A 121 -10.21 -2.29 3.80
N GLY A 122 -11.50 -1.97 3.59
CA GLY A 122 -12.38 -1.44 4.63
C GLY A 122 -12.11 0.04 4.92
N PRO A 123 -12.81 0.62 5.91
CA PRO A 123 -12.71 2.06 6.21
C PRO A 123 -11.38 2.49 6.85
N ALA A 124 -10.61 1.56 7.43
CA ALA A 124 -9.35 1.86 8.11
C ALA A 124 -8.36 0.68 8.00
N PRO A 125 -7.86 0.37 6.79
CA PRO A 125 -6.87 -0.69 6.62
C PRO A 125 -5.56 -0.33 7.33
N VAL A 126 -4.86 -1.35 7.81
CA VAL A 126 -3.53 -1.21 8.42
C VAL A 126 -2.47 -1.66 7.42
N TYR A 127 -1.34 -0.97 7.40
CA TYR A 127 -0.23 -1.26 6.51
C TYR A 127 1.02 -1.65 7.31
N GLN A 128 1.90 -2.40 6.67
CA GLN A 128 3.26 -2.66 7.12
C GLN A 128 4.18 -2.58 5.92
N TRP A 129 5.01 -1.54 5.86
CA TRP A 129 5.98 -1.37 4.79
C TRP A 129 7.20 -2.26 5.01
N GLN A 130 7.76 -2.73 3.90
CA GLN A 130 8.93 -3.60 3.90
C GLN A 130 9.97 -3.11 2.88
N ILE A 131 11.25 -3.25 3.23
CA ILE A 131 12.38 -3.11 2.32
C ILE A 131 13.08 -4.46 2.26
N ASN A 132 13.22 -5.03 1.06
CA ASN A 132 13.81 -6.36 0.82
C ASN A 132 13.14 -7.46 1.66
N GLY A 133 11.84 -7.36 1.89
CA GLY A 133 11.05 -8.29 2.69
C GLY A 133 11.22 -8.14 4.21
N ILE A 134 11.93 -7.11 4.69
CA ILE A 134 12.12 -6.82 6.11
C ILE A 134 11.20 -5.66 6.50
N ASP A 135 10.46 -5.82 7.59
CA ASP A 135 9.54 -4.79 8.09
C ASP A 135 10.28 -3.51 8.50
N VAL A 136 9.78 -2.38 8.01
CA VAL A 136 10.23 -1.06 8.45
C VAL A 136 9.45 -0.68 9.70
N THR A 137 10.12 -0.67 10.83
CA THR A 137 9.50 -0.47 12.15
C THR A 137 8.76 0.88 12.23
N GLY A 138 7.47 0.84 12.59
CA GLY A 138 6.63 2.03 12.78
C GLY A 138 6.00 2.57 11.51
N GLU A 139 6.35 2.06 10.33
CA GLU A 139 5.79 2.50 9.05
C GLU A 139 4.50 1.72 8.74
N ILE A 140 3.38 2.22 9.27
CA ILE A 140 2.04 1.59 9.22
C ILE A 140 0.98 2.44 8.53
N ALA A 141 1.36 3.59 7.96
CA ALA A 141 0.46 4.48 7.25
C ALA A 141 0.31 4.11 5.75
N ALA A 142 -0.68 4.68 5.07
CA ALA A 142 -0.87 4.50 3.62
C ALA A 142 0.26 5.11 2.78
N THR A 143 1.10 5.95 3.36
CA THR A 143 2.29 6.54 2.72
C THR A 143 3.53 6.24 3.54
N PHE A 144 4.65 6.02 2.85
CA PHE A 144 5.96 5.79 3.44
C PHE A 144 6.99 6.66 2.72
N THR A 145 7.76 7.46 3.46
CA THR A 145 8.81 8.32 2.89
C THR A 145 10.15 7.98 3.53
N THR A 146 11.16 7.76 2.70
CA THR A 146 12.50 7.40 3.17
C THR A 146 13.60 8.01 2.31
N THR A 147 14.80 8.18 2.90
CA THR A 147 16.03 8.62 2.22
C THR A 147 17.15 7.57 2.31
N THR A 148 16.86 6.39 2.86
CA THR A 148 17.87 5.36 3.17
C THR A 148 18.02 4.29 2.10
N LEU A 149 17.25 4.40 1.00
CA LEU A 149 17.26 3.39 -0.06
C LEU A 149 18.57 3.38 -0.83
N VAL A 150 19.02 2.18 -1.15
CA VAL A 150 20.19 1.92 -1.99
C VAL A 150 19.80 1.27 -3.30
N ASN A 151 20.76 1.19 -4.23
CA ASN A 151 20.52 0.61 -5.54
C ASN A 151 20.10 -0.86 -5.44
N GLY A 152 18.97 -1.18 -6.07
CA GLY A 152 18.40 -2.53 -6.09
C GLY A 152 17.43 -2.83 -4.94
N ASP A 153 17.22 -1.90 -4.00
CA ASP A 153 16.22 -2.11 -2.93
C ASP A 153 14.83 -2.30 -3.52
N ILE A 154 14.11 -3.29 -2.98
CA ILE A 154 12.75 -3.64 -3.35
C ILE A 154 11.83 -3.23 -2.20
N VAL A 155 10.88 -2.35 -2.49
CA VAL A 155 9.88 -1.90 -1.53
C VAL A 155 8.54 -2.57 -1.81
N THR A 156 7.89 -3.04 -0.75
CA THR A 156 6.56 -3.66 -0.74
C THR A 156 5.76 -3.18 0.47
N VAL A 157 4.45 -3.42 0.44
CA VAL A 157 3.59 -3.22 1.62
C VAL A 157 2.67 -4.43 1.81
N ILE A 158 2.48 -4.82 3.05
CA ILE A 158 1.44 -5.75 3.48
C ILE A 158 0.29 -4.91 4.01
N MET A 159 -0.92 -5.14 3.48
CA MET A 159 -2.14 -4.51 3.95
C MET A 159 -3.00 -5.53 4.70
N THR A 160 -3.46 -5.17 5.89
CA THR A 160 -4.50 -5.90 6.61
C THR A 160 -5.82 -5.12 6.47
N SER A 161 -6.78 -5.74 5.84
CA SER A 161 -8.13 -5.20 5.68
C SER A 161 -8.90 -5.25 7.00
N ASN A 162 -9.66 -4.20 7.31
CA ASN A 162 -10.63 -4.21 8.38
C ASN A 162 -12.08 -4.32 7.85
N ASP A 163 -12.26 -4.71 6.58
CA ASP A 163 -13.58 -5.08 6.07
C ASP A 163 -14.00 -6.40 6.72
N PRO A 164 -15.18 -6.45 7.37
CA PRO A 164 -15.64 -7.66 8.06
C PRO A 164 -15.84 -8.87 7.11
N CYS A 165 -16.04 -8.63 5.83
CA CYS A 165 -16.21 -9.66 4.81
C CYS A 165 -14.92 -10.03 4.09
N ALA A 166 -13.78 -9.48 4.48
CA ALA A 166 -12.48 -9.76 3.85
C ALA A 166 -12.01 -11.19 4.11
N ASN A 167 -11.74 -11.94 3.03
CA ASN A 167 -11.18 -13.28 3.14
C ASN A 167 -10.31 -13.62 1.90
N PRO A 168 -8.98 -13.81 2.06
CA PRO A 168 -8.20 -13.55 3.30
C PRO A 168 -8.19 -12.06 3.68
N ALA A 169 -7.95 -11.73 4.96
CA ALA A 169 -7.92 -10.34 5.41
C ALA A 169 -6.61 -9.61 5.01
N VAL A 170 -5.59 -10.32 4.58
CA VAL A 170 -4.25 -9.79 4.27
C VAL A 170 -3.99 -9.81 2.78
N ALA A 171 -3.39 -8.75 2.26
CA ALA A 171 -2.95 -8.61 0.87
C ALA A 171 -1.53 -8.04 0.79
N ASN A 172 -0.74 -8.55 -0.17
CA ASN A 172 0.59 -8.04 -0.49
C ASN A 172 0.51 -7.17 -1.74
N SER A 173 1.33 -6.11 -1.79
CA SER A 173 1.42 -5.23 -2.95
C SER A 173 2.27 -5.83 -4.09
N ASN A 174 2.27 -5.11 -5.23
CA ASN A 174 3.35 -5.19 -6.21
C ASN A 174 4.67 -4.74 -5.57
N GLN A 175 5.77 -5.11 -6.23
CA GLN A 175 7.13 -4.68 -5.88
C GLN A 175 7.50 -3.40 -6.63
N VAL A 176 8.23 -2.50 -5.98
CA VAL A 176 8.88 -1.34 -6.60
C VAL A 176 10.38 -1.43 -6.32
N THR A 177 11.18 -1.52 -7.38
CA THR A 177 12.64 -1.53 -7.28
C THR A 177 13.19 -0.13 -7.47
N ILE A 178 14.15 0.26 -6.64
CA ILE A 178 14.82 1.56 -6.68
C ILE A 178 16.17 1.42 -7.38
N THR A 179 16.46 2.38 -8.26
CA THR A 179 17.77 2.53 -8.89
C THR A 179 18.42 3.78 -8.35
N THR A 180 19.64 3.68 -7.82
CA THR A 180 20.42 4.86 -7.46
C THR A 180 21.45 5.16 -8.53
N THR A 181 21.62 6.45 -8.82
CA THR A 181 22.60 6.95 -9.76
C THR A 181 23.66 7.77 -9.03
N THR A 182 24.90 7.68 -9.49
CA THR A 182 26.00 8.56 -9.10
C THR A 182 26.69 9.07 -10.37
N VAL A 183 27.16 10.30 -10.34
CA VAL A 183 27.98 10.88 -11.39
C VAL A 183 29.34 11.28 -10.84
N VAL A 184 30.37 11.18 -11.67
CA VAL A 184 31.72 11.64 -11.29
C VAL A 184 31.92 13.01 -11.94
N PRO A 185 32.11 14.09 -11.17
CA PRO A 185 32.43 15.39 -11.71
C PRO A 185 33.83 15.42 -12.35
N ALA A 186 33.95 16.14 -13.44
CA ALA A 186 35.23 16.39 -14.08
C ALA A 186 35.24 17.80 -14.69
N VAL A 187 36.42 18.38 -14.86
CA VAL A 187 36.60 19.65 -15.53
C VAL A 187 37.79 19.60 -16.46
N THR A 188 37.66 20.18 -17.64
CA THR A 188 38.75 20.38 -18.57
C THR A 188 38.98 21.86 -18.74
N ILE A 189 40.23 22.26 -19.02
CA ILE A 189 40.57 23.66 -19.31
C ILE A 189 41.14 23.79 -20.73
N THR A 190 40.79 24.91 -21.36
CA THR A 190 41.40 25.35 -22.62
C THR A 190 41.95 26.74 -22.44
N SER A 191 43.03 27.08 -23.14
CA SER A 191 43.58 28.43 -23.15
C SER A 191 43.35 29.09 -24.53
N SER A 192 43.16 30.41 -24.52
CA SER A 192 43.02 31.21 -25.74
C SER A 192 44.28 31.18 -26.60
N THR A 193 45.43 30.95 -25.98
CA THR A 193 46.73 30.78 -26.63
C THR A 193 47.68 30.02 -25.72
N THR A 194 48.65 29.32 -26.27
CA THR A 194 49.74 28.63 -25.55
C THR A 194 51.06 29.36 -25.65
N SER A 195 51.14 30.50 -26.40
CA SER A 195 52.34 31.31 -26.54
C SER A 195 51.97 32.78 -26.42
N ILE A 196 52.54 33.44 -25.45
CA ILE A 196 52.33 34.88 -25.16
C ILE A 196 53.67 35.60 -25.01
N CYS A 197 53.70 36.85 -25.36
CA CYS A 197 54.80 37.73 -24.98
C CYS A 197 54.73 38.06 -23.48
N ALA A 198 55.85 38.42 -22.86
CA ALA A 198 55.85 38.85 -21.45
C ALA A 198 54.81 39.97 -21.22
N GLY A 199 53.89 39.78 -20.24
CA GLY A 199 52.77 40.69 -19.97
C GLY A 199 51.60 40.61 -20.93
N GLY A 200 51.62 39.66 -21.89
CA GLY A 200 50.48 39.38 -22.76
C GLY A 200 49.33 38.74 -22.01
N SER A 201 48.08 38.98 -22.46
CA SER A 201 46.87 38.43 -21.84
C SER A 201 46.59 37.01 -22.38
N VAL A 202 46.23 36.11 -21.47
CA VAL A 202 45.70 34.79 -21.78
C VAL A 202 44.40 34.54 -20.99
N THR A 203 43.43 33.94 -21.67
CA THR A 203 42.17 33.55 -21.04
C THR A 203 42.10 32.03 -20.99
N PHE A 204 41.84 31.47 -19.81
CA PHE A 204 41.56 30.08 -19.58
C PHE A 204 40.06 29.89 -19.44
N THR A 205 39.50 28.83 -20.01
CA THR A 205 38.09 28.47 -19.93
C THR A 205 37.97 27.10 -19.36
N ALA A 206 37.20 26.94 -18.28
CA ALA A 206 36.83 25.68 -17.66
C ALA A 206 35.56 25.15 -18.31
N THR A 207 35.57 23.90 -18.74
CA THR A 207 34.41 23.17 -19.28
C THR A 207 34.05 22.04 -18.32
N PRO A 208 32.93 22.16 -17.56
CA PRO A 208 32.52 21.17 -16.61
C PRO A 208 31.86 19.97 -17.27
N VAL A 209 32.01 18.78 -16.66
CA VAL A 209 31.25 17.56 -16.91
C VAL A 209 30.67 17.16 -15.56
N ASN A 210 29.36 16.88 -15.52
CA ASN A 210 28.63 16.56 -14.28
C ASN A 210 28.84 17.63 -13.16
N GLY A 211 29.01 18.88 -13.54
CA GLY A 211 29.19 19.99 -12.60
C GLY A 211 27.89 20.49 -11.96
N GLY A 212 26.73 20.00 -12.47
CA GLY A 212 25.42 20.49 -12.08
C GLY A 212 25.05 21.79 -12.81
N THR A 213 24.06 22.50 -12.28
CA THR A 213 23.52 23.73 -12.88
C THR A 213 24.33 25.00 -12.57
N ALA A 214 25.12 24.97 -11.49
CA ALA A 214 25.91 26.09 -11.02
C ALA A 214 27.19 25.61 -10.29
N PRO A 215 28.13 24.99 -11.01
CA PRO A 215 29.38 24.54 -10.40
C PRO A 215 30.20 25.73 -9.90
N ALA A 216 30.88 25.55 -8.79
CA ALA A 216 31.85 26.52 -8.27
C ALA A 216 33.25 26.20 -8.80
N TYR A 217 34.05 27.23 -9.01
CA TYR A 217 35.45 27.12 -9.49
C TYR A 217 36.40 27.80 -8.55
N GLN A 218 37.65 27.36 -8.53
CA GLN A 218 38.78 28.02 -7.93
C GLN A 218 40.00 27.80 -8.85
N TRP A 219 40.50 28.89 -9.46
CA TRP A 219 41.70 28.85 -10.28
C TRP A 219 42.95 28.87 -9.43
N GLN A 220 43.95 28.14 -9.91
CA GLN A 220 45.26 28.05 -9.25
C GLN A 220 46.39 28.28 -10.26
N ILE A 221 47.46 28.89 -9.82
CA ILE A 221 48.75 28.96 -10.53
C ILE A 221 49.79 28.24 -9.65
N ASN A 222 50.49 27.25 -10.21
CA ASN A 222 51.46 26.41 -9.49
C ASN A 222 50.92 25.83 -8.17
N GLY A 223 49.61 25.46 -8.15
CA GLY A 223 48.93 24.90 -6.99
C GLY A 223 48.54 25.95 -5.91
N ILE A 224 48.72 27.25 -6.17
CA ILE A 224 48.33 28.32 -5.26
C ILE A 224 47.05 28.98 -5.78
N ASP A 225 46.05 29.13 -4.91
CA ASP A 225 44.77 29.77 -5.25
C ASP A 225 44.96 31.21 -5.72
N VAL A 226 44.35 31.53 -6.86
CA VAL A 226 44.29 32.94 -7.33
C VAL A 226 43.06 33.58 -6.68
N THR A 227 43.30 34.48 -5.77
CA THR A 227 42.25 35.12 -4.97
C THR A 227 41.21 35.83 -5.85
N GLY A 228 39.92 35.44 -5.66
CA GLY A 228 38.80 36.08 -6.35
C GLY A 228 38.51 35.46 -7.75
N GLU A 229 39.36 34.58 -8.26
CA GLU A 229 39.15 33.91 -9.56
C GLU A 229 38.30 32.63 -9.38
N ILE A 230 36.98 32.83 -9.35
CA ILE A 230 35.98 31.78 -9.09
C ILE A 230 34.98 31.61 -10.23
N ALA A 231 35.19 32.26 -11.35
CA ALA A 231 34.33 32.11 -12.55
C ALA A 231 34.79 30.98 -13.43
N ALA A 232 33.92 30.56 -14.38
CA ALA A 232 34.25 29.54 -15.39
C ALA A 232 35.39 29.99 -16.34
N THR A 233 35.72 31.26 -16.37
CA THR A 233 36.83 31.83 -17.13
C THR A 233 37.77 32.59 -16.21
N PHE A 234 39.08 32.49 -16.48
CA PHE A 234 40.13 33.19 -15.81
C PHE A 234 41.02 33.89 -16.83
N THR A 235 41.15 35.25 -16.73
CA THR A 235 42.01 36.01 -17.62
C THR A 235 43.12 36.66 -16.81
N THR A 236 44.34 36.50 -17.27
CA THR A 236 45.51 37.04 -16.58
C THR A 236 46.61 37.51 -17.56
N THR A 237 47.45 38.44 -17.07
CA THR A 237 48.66 38.94 -17.75
C THR A 237 49.93 38.61 -16.98
N THR A 238 49.81 37.87 -15.85
CA THR A 238 50.91 37.60 -14.92
C THR A 238 51.63 36.30 -15.12
N ILE A 239 51.13 35.45 -16.05
CA ILE A 239 51.73 34.15 -16.37
C ILE A 239 53.13 34.28 -16.92
N VAL A 240 54.05 33.48 -16.41
CA VAL A 240 55.43 33.38 -16.89
C VAL A 240 55.71 31.98 -17.47
N ASN A 241 56.83 31.90 -18.18
CA ASN A 241 57.21 30.62 -18.82
C ASN A 241 57.40 29.53 -17.74
N GLY A 242 56.71 28.41 -17.88
CA GLY A 242 56.76 27.28 -16.98
C GLY A 242 55.65 27.24 -15.91
N ASP A 243 54.80 28.28 -15.82
CA ASP A 243 53.66 28.26 -14.91
C ASP A 243 52.64 27.20 -15.31
N ILE A 244 52.09 26.51 -14.32
CA ILE A 244 51.05 25.50 -14.45
C ILE A 244 49.73 26.09 -13.94
N VAL A 245 48.75 26.23 -14.82
CA VAL A 245 47.40 26.70 -14.44
C VAL A 245 46.48 25.50 -14.29
N THR A 246 45.76 25.44 -13.16
CA THR A 246 44.78 24.43 -12.86
C THR A 246 43.49 25.08 -12.37
N VAL A 247 42.39 24.33 -12.39
CA VAL A 247 41.13 24.74 -11.80
C VAL A 247 40.58 23.59 -10.96
N ILE A 248 40.11 23.89 -9.77
CA ILE A 248 39.31 23.01 -8.94
C ILE A 248 37.85 23.35 -9.22
N MET A 249 37.04 22.33 -9.53
CA MET A 249 35.60 22.47 -9.69
C MET A 249 34.90 21.72 -8.59
N THR A 250 33.97 22.38 -7.89
CA THR A 250 33.05 21.77 -6.96
C THR A 250 31.68 21.62 -7.66
N SER A 251 31.20 20.42 -7.80
CA SER A 251 29.93 20.15 -8.43
C SER A 251 28.76 20.45 -7.46
N ASN A 252 27.68 21.05 -7.97
CA ASN A 252 26.39 21.11 -7.27
C ASN A 252 25.37 20.13 -7.84
N ASP A 253 25.81 19.14 -8.61
CA ASP A 253 24.94 18.04 -9.03
C ASP A 253 24.60 17.17 -7.80
N PRO A 254 23.30 16.96 -7.50
CA PRO A 254 22.89 16.19 -6.32
C PRO A 254 23.37 14.72 -6.35
N CYS A 255 23.69 14.19 -7.54
CA CYS A 255 24.19 12.84 -7.72
C CYS A 255 25.72 12.75 -7.77
N ALA A 256 26.44 13.87 -7.58
CA ALA A 256 27.90 13.90 -7.65
C ALA A 256 28.54 13.11 -6.50
N ASN A 257 29.53 12.29 -6.82
CA ASN A 257 30.35 11.58 -5.83
C ASN A 257 31.75 11.29 -6.41
N PRO A 258 32.85 11.83 -5.85
CA PRO A 258 32.87 12.94 -4.86
C PRO A 258 32.32 14.24 -5.42
N VAL A 259 31.97 15.17 -4.54
CA VAL A 259 31.44 16.53 -4.90
C VAL A 259 32.55 17.42 -5.40
#